data_13fbba80847ad0a207d00adc58e3b858
#
_entry.id   13fbba80847ad0a207d00adc58e3b858
#
_cell.length_a   1.000
_cell.length_b   1.000
_cell.length_c   1.000
_cell.angle_alpha   90.00
_cell.angle_beta   90.00
_cell.angle_gamma   90.00
#
_symmetry.space_group_name_H-M   'P 1'
#
loop_
_entity.id
_entity.type
_entity.pdbx_description
1 polymer ?
#
loop_
_entity_poly.entity_id
_entity_poly.type
_entity_poly.pdbx_seq_one_letter_code
_entity_poly.pdbx_strand_id
1 'polypeptide(L)'
;MKITAVILAAGQGTRMHSNTPKVLHLLAGQPLIRYSLQAAAGIGTETPVVVIGHGSEQVRQVVGDEARFVLQEPQLGTGHAVRAAESVLAGKTDLVLVISADMPLMSGDTLRRMVSIQQASPGPITMLTLLSDDSHGFGRVIRALDGSVREIVEEAQATPEQLAIRELNVGAYCFKASWLWDALKRIPLSPKGEYYLTDTVGLAVADGLAVQAFALEDNGEALGINTRVHLAEAENLLRQRINTQHMLAGVTLVDPNSTYIQASVMIGKDTIVWPNTYLRGKTTIGEGCTIGPNTIVEDTQIGNSCTVLASVLEGALVEDHVGMGPFCHLRKGAHLAKDVHMGNFGEVKDSYLGPGTKMGHFSYIGNAHIGDDVNIGAGTITCNFDGVNKNPTEIGAHAFIGSDTMLVAPISIGEGARTGAGSVVTHDVPAQDVVVGVPARHLKKSEKSE
;
A
#
# COMPACT_ATOMS: atom_id res chain seq x y z
N MET A 1 1.76 -4.05 32.89
CA MET A 1 1.73 -2.59 32.64
C MET A 1 0.91 -2.33 31.39
N LYS A 2 -0.04 -1.41 31.50
CA LYS A 2 -0.83 -0.97 30.35
C LYS A 2 -0.07 0.10 29.58
N ILE A 3 0.01 -0.03 28.26
CA ILE A 3 0.72 0.88 27.39
C ILE A 3 -0.28 1.46 26.40
N THR A 4 -0.32 2.76 26.24
CA THR A 4 -1.14 3.41 25.22
C THR A 4 -0.28 4.31 24.35
N ALA A 5 -0.41 4.15 23.03
CA ALA A 5 0.23 5.03 22.07
C ALA A 5 -0.61 6.31 21.88
N VAL A 6 0.04 7.46 21.87
CA VAL A 6 -0.51 8.75 21.46
C VAL A 6 0.16 9.13 20.14
N ILE A 7 -0.61 9.18 19.07
CA ILE A 7 -0.14 9.46 17.73
C ILE A 7 -0.50 10.90 17.37
N LEU A 8 0.50 11.74 17.18
CA LEU A 8 0.32 13.16 16.86
C LEU A 8 0.02 13.35 15.37
N ALA A 9 -1.19 13.78 15.06
CA ALA A 9 -1.71 13.97 13.70
C ALA A 9 -2.43 15.31 13.48
N ALA A 10 -2.26 16.29 14.40
CA ALA A 10 -3.00 17.55 14.39
C ALA A 10 -2.40 18.64 13.47
N GLY A 11 -1.17 18.48 12.98
CA GLY A 11 -0.44 19.51 12.24
C GLY A 11 -1.07 19.88 10.89
N GLN A 12 -1.01 21.16 10.51
CA GLN A 12 -1.59 21.68 9.26
C GLN A 12 -0.88 21.19 7.99
N GLY A 13 0.43 20.90 8.07
CA GLY A 13 1.19 20.39 6.92
C GLY A 13 1.29 21.37 5.73
N THR A 14 1.34 22.67 5.97
CA THR A 14 1.33 23.73 4.94
C THR A 14 2.41 23.56 3.87
N ARG A 15 3.59 23.05 4.26
CA ARG A 15 4.72 22.76 3.34
C ARG A 15 4.46 21.65 2.32
N MET A 16 3.36 20.87 2.48
CA MET A 16 2.93 19.88 1.48
C MET A 16 2.24 20.51 0.27
N HIS A 17 1.81 21.78 0.38
CA HIS A 17 1.04 22.47 -0.67
C HIS A 17 -0.14 21.63 -1.19
N SER A 18 -0.99 21.15 -0.29
CA SER A 18 -2.07 20.20 -0.59
C SER A 18 -3.32 20.48 0.23
N ASN A 19 -4.49 20.19 -0.35
CA ASN A 19 -5.77 20.17 0.35
C ASN A 19 -5.97 18.87 1.16
N THR A 20 -5.17 17.83 0.86
CA THR A 20 -5.19 16.59 1.62
C THR A 20 -4.37 16.79 2.90
N PRO A 21 -4.89 16.43 4.09
CA PRO A 21 -4.12 16.46 5.32
C PRO A 21 -2.80 15.69 5.19
N LYS A 22 -1.71 16.24 5.74
CA LYS A 22 -0.35 15.68 5.61
C LYS A 22 -0.31 14.17 5.87
N VAL A 23 -0.94 13.73 6.94
CA VAL A 23 -0.92 12.33 7.40
C VAL A 23 -1.76 11.36 6.54
N LEU A 24 -2.51 11.88 5.58
CA LEU A 24 -3.31 11.09 4.63
C LEU A 24 -2.66 10.96 3.25
N HIS A 25 -1.51 11.60 3.02
CA HIS A 25 -0.75 11.31 1.79
C HIS A 25 -0.32 9.85 1.76
N LEU A 26 -0.36 9.27 0.56
CA LEU A 26 -0.02 7.86 0.35
C LEU A 26 1.49 7.67 0.30
N LEU A 27 1.94 6.59 0.91
CA LEU A 27 3.29 6.05 0.88
C LEU A 27 3.16 4.55 0.61
N ALA A 28 3.76 4.04 -0.44
CA ALA A 28 3.59 2.65 -0.91
C ALA A 28 2.12 2.18 -0.89
N GLY A 29 1.19 3.06 -1.31
CA GLY A 29 -0.24 2.76 -1.41
C GLY A 29 -1.07 2.93 -0.13
N GLN A 30 -0.46 3.25 1.02
CA GLN A 30 -1.17 3.44 2.29
C GLN A 30 -0.98 4.87 2.84
N PRO A 31 -2.01 5.47 3.50
CA PRO A 31 -1.85 6.74 4.20
C PRO A 31 -0.76 6.70 5.26
N LEU A 32 0.01 7.79 5.43
CA LEU A 32 1.12 7.86 6.40
C LEU A 32 0.70 7.42 7.80
N ILE A 33 -0.47 7.84 8.26
CA ILE A 33 -0.97 7.51 9.59
C ILE A 33 -1.14 6.00 9.83
N ARG A 34 -1.39 5.21 8.77
CA ARG A 34 -1.54 3.76 8.88
C ARG A 34 -0.26 3.08 9.38
N TYR A 35 0.89 3.56 8.96
CA TYR A 35 2.18 3.03 9.40
C TYR A 35 2.40 3.23 10.90
N SER A 36 2.06 4.42 11.42
CA SER A 36 2.15 4.70 12.86
C SER A 36 1.17 3.84 13.67
N LEU A 37 -0.05 3.62 13.15
CA LEU A 37 -1.02 2.71 13.78
C LEU A 37 -0.52 1.27 13.80
N GLN A 38 0.02 0.78 12.69
CA GLN A 38 0.59 -0.57 12.58
C GLN A 38 1.80 -0.76 13.50
N ALA A 39 2.71 0.22 13.57
CA ALA A 39 3.85 0.19 14.48
C ALA A 39 3.40 0.15 15.95
N ALA A 40 2.40 0.93 16.34
CA ALA A 40 1.81 0.91 17.68
C ALA A 40 1.12 -0.42 18.01
N ALA A 41 0.34 -0.99 17.08
CA ALA A 41 -0.30 -2.29 17.24
C ALA A 41 0.73 -3.42 17.44
N GLY A 42 1.85 -3.36 16.73
CA GLY A 42 2.93 -4.35 16.79
C GLY A 42 3.61 -4.49 18.16
N ILE A 43 3.42 -3.55 19.08
CA ILE A 43 3.97 -3.60 20.44
C ILE A 43 2.93 -3.99 21.52
N GLY A 44 1.72 -4.36 21.10
CA GLY A 44 0.67 -4.77 22.03
C GLY A 44 0.12 -3.63 22.88
N THR A 45 0.04 -2.41 22.33
CA THR A 45 -0.64 -1.28 23.00
C THR A 45 -2.13 -1.53 23.08
N GLU A 46 -2.79 -0.92 24.08
CA GLU A 46 -4.24 -0.75 24.04
C GLU A 46 -4.62 0.15 22.84
N THR A 47 -5.92 0.22 22.49
CA THR A 47 -6.41 1.09 21.40
C THR A 47 -5.72 2.46 21.45
N PRO A 48 -4.95 2.83 20.42
CA PRO A 48 -4.18 4.06 20.42
C PRO A 48 -5.08 5.31 20.45
N VAL A 49 -4.53 6.42 20.88
CA VAL A 49 -5.18 7.73 20.83
C VAL A 49 -4.53 8.54 19.71
N VAL A 50 -5.31 8.96 18.74
CA VAL A 50 -4.86 9.86 17.67
C VAL A 50 -5.27 11.29 18.04
N VAL A 51 -4.28 12.16 18.14
CA VAL A 51 -4.51 13.60 18.34
C VAL A 51 -4.72 14.25 16.99
N ILE A 52 -5.93 14.70 16.73
CA ILE A 52 -6.36 15.31 15.46
C ILE A 52 -6.54 16.81 15.59
N GLY A 53 -6.49 17.51 14.47
CA GLY A 53 -6.67 18.97 14.39
C GLY A 53 -7.14 19.35 12.99
N HIS A 54 -6.23 19.85 12.14
CA HIS A 54 -6.56 20.17 10.76
C HIS A 54 -7.00 18.92 9.98
N GLY A 55 -8.13 19.00 9.25
CA GLY A 55 -8.66 17.87 8.47
C GLY A 55 -9.15 16.69 9.32
N SER A 56 -9.57 16.96 10.56
CA SER A 56 -9.96 15.96 11.56
C SER A 56 -10.98 14.95 11.04
N GLU A 57 -11.99 15.40 10.27
CA GLU A 57 -13.03 14.52 9.74
C GLU A 57 -12.47 13.49 8.73
N GLN A 58 -11.61 13.95 7.82
CA GLN A 58 -10.96 13.06 6.85
C GLN A 58 -10.06 12.02 7.53
N VAL A 59 -9.34 12.43 8.59
CA VAL A 59 -8.51 11.50 9.37
C VAL A 59 -9.39 10.47 10.08
N ARG A 60 -10.52 10.87 10.67
CA ARG A 60 -11.48 9.95 11.31
C ARG A 60 -12.02 8.92 10.32
N GLN A 61 -12.42 9.34 9.13
CA GLN A 61 -12.93 8.44 8.08
C GLN A 61 -11.90 7.38 7.66
N VAL A 62 -10.63 7.77 7.53
CA VAL A 62 -9.56 6.84 7.12
C VAL A 62 -9.17 5.88 8.23
N VAL A 63 -9.11 6.33 9.47
CA VAL A 63 -8.68 5.52 10.63
C VAL A 63 -9.84 4.66 11.17
N GLY A 64 -11.07 5.18 11.13
CA GLY A 64 -12.25 4.45 11.63
C GLY A 64 -12.13 4.11 13.12
N ASP A 65 -12.52 2.89 13.48
CA ASP A 65 -12.55 2.41 14.86
C ASP A 65 -11.21 1.86 15.37
N GLU A 66 -10.12 1.97 14.58
CA GLU A 66 -8.79 1.50 14.98
C GLU A 66 -8.14 2.36 16.06
N ALA A 67 -8.66 3.57 16.30
CA ALA A 67 -8.13 4.49 17.31
C ALA A 67 -9.24 5.29 18.00
N ARG A 68 -8.93 5.75 19.22
CA ARG A 68 -9.70 6.82 19.88
C ARG A 68 -9.16 8.17 19.42
N PHE A 69 -10.02 9.16 19.32
CA PHE A 69 -9.63 10.49 18.86
C PHE A 69 -9.78 11.54 19.95
N VAL A 70 -8.79 12.44 20.01
CA VAL A 70 -8.88 13.69 20.78
C VAL A 70 -8.58 14.87 19.87
N LEU A 71 -9.34 15.94 20.03
CA LEU A 71 -9.18 17.16 19.23
C LEU A 71 -8.19 18.08 19.94
N GLN A 72 -7.20 18.58 19.19
CA GLN A 72 -6.34 19.66 19.62
C GLN A 72 -6.84 20.99 19.03
N GLU A 73 -7.45 21.83 19.84
CA GLU A 73 -7.93 23.16 19.43
C GLU A 73 -7.75 24.18 20.57
N PRO A 74 -7.03 25.31 20.34
CA PRO A 74 -6.19 25.59 19.17
C PRO A 74 -4.90 24.74 19.15
N GLN A 75 -4.19 24.77 18.02
CA GLN A 75 -2.93 24.03 17.84
C GLN A 75 -1.77 24.82 18.44
N LEU A 76 -1.42 24.54 19.70
CA LEU A 76 -0.40 25.25 20.47
C LEU A 76 0.85 24.37 20.74
N GLY A 77 1.31 23.61 19.75
CA GLY A 77 2.53 22.82 19.83
C GLY A 77 2.33 21.38 20.32
N THR A 78 3.43 20.63 20.38
CA THR A 78 3.43 19.17 20.64
C THR A 78 3.09 18.82 22.09
N GLY A 79 3.54 19.60 23.06
CA GLY A 79 3.15 19.42 24.48
C GLY A 79 1.65 19.60 24.69
N HIS A 80 1.05 20.63 24.04
CA HIS A 80 -0.40 20.83 24.07
C HIS A 80 -1.16 19.67 23.39
N ALA A 81 -0.62 19.12 22.30
CA ALA A 81 -1.22 17.96 21.63
C ALA A 81 -1.27 16.73 22.56
N VAL A 82 -0.17 16.41 23.24
CA VAL A 82 -0.14 15.29 24.20
C VAL A 82 -1.07 15.55 25.38
N ARG A 83 -1.13 16.80 25.89
CA ARG A 83 -2.03 17.18 26.98
C ARG A 83 -3.51 16.95 26.64
N ALA A 84 -3.92 17.11 25.39
CA ALA A 84 -5.30 16.81 24.96
C ALA A 84 -5.69 15.35 25.25
N ALA A 85 -4.73 14.41 25.25
CA ALA A 85 -4.98 13.01 25.56
C ALA A 85 -5.16 12.72 27.08
N GLU A 86 -4.85 13.67 27.97
CA GLU A 86 -5.00 13.49 29.41
C GLU A 86 -6.43 13.07 29.80
N SER A 87 -7.44 13.69 29.21
CA SER A 87 -8.86 13.44 29.51
C SER A 87 -9.30 12.00 29.27
N VAL A 88 -8.65 11.29 28.36
CA VAL A 88 -8.99 9.90 28.00
C VAL A 88 -8.03 8.86 28.57
N LEU A 89 -6.82 9.27 29.02
CA LEU A 89 -5.74 8.38 29.44
C LEU A 89 -5.38 8.47 30.93
N ALA A 90 -5.62 9.59 31.60
CA ALA A 90 -5.25 9.76 33.01
C ALA A 90 -5.88 8.67 33.88
N GLY A 91 -5.07 7.97 34.69
CA GLY A 91 -5.48 6.87 35.56
C GLY A 91 -5.83 5.57 34.83
N LYS A 92 -5.70 5.48 33.50
CA LYS A 92 -6.09 4.30 32.72
C LYS A 92 -4.91 3.56 32.06
N THR A 93 -3.75 4.18 31.98
CA THR A 93 -2.52 3.63 31.40
C THR A 93 -1.33 3.87 32.31
N ASP A 94 -0.34 2.98 32.27
CA ASP A 94 0.89 3.09 33.05
C ASP A 94 1.98 3.82 32.24
N LEU A 95 2.07 3.53 30.94
CA LEU A 95 3.01 4.14 30.01
C LEU A 95 2.28 4.80 28.85
N VAL A 96 2.75 5.99 28.48
CA VAL A 96 2.30 6.74 27.29
C VAL A 96 3.44 6.77 26.28
N LEU A 97 3.26 6.08 25.16
CA LEU A 97 4.17 6.13 24.02
C LEU A 97 3.71 7.22 23.06
N VAL A 98 4.51 8.27 22.89
CA VAL A 98 4.22 9.38 21.97
C VAL A 98 5.04 9.22 20.70
N ILE A 99 4.35 9.19 19.56
CA ILE A 99 4.94 9.15 18.23
C ILE A 99 4.23 10.12 17.28
N SER A 100 4.90 10.50 16.20
CA SER A 100 4.32 11.40 15.20
C SER A 100 3.85 10.62 13.97
N ALA A 101 2.65 10.95 13.46
CA ALA A 101 2.08 10.31 12.27
C ALA A 101 2.81 10.68 10.96
N ASP A 102 3.72 11.64 10.99
CA ASP A 102 4.55 12.02 9.85
C ASP A 102 5.89 11.30 9.78
N MET A 103 6.15 10.35 10.68
CA MET A 103 7.35 9.48 10.69
C MET A 103 6.94 8.02 10.43
N PRO A 104 6.48 7.70 9.20
CA PRO A 104 5.87 6.40 8.88
C PRO A 104 6.87 5.24 8.86
N LEU A 105 8.17 5.53 8.80
CA LEU A 105 9.21 4.49 8.72
C LEU A 105 9.65 3.97 10.08
N MET A 106 9.12 4.52 11.19
CA MET A 106 9.37 4.06 12.55
C MET A 106 8.92 2.62 12.72
N SER A 107 9.84 1.73 13.12
CA SER A 107 9.56 0.30 13.25
C SER A 107 8.91 -0.05 14.59
N GLY A 108 8.08 -1.11 14.59
CA GLY A 108 7.56 -1.66 15.83
C GLY A 108 8.66 -2.21 16.76
N ASP A 109 9.81 -2.67 16.21
CA ASP A 109 10.94 -3.16 17.00
C ASP A 109 11.62 -2.04 17.79
N THR A 110 11.86 -0.90 17.14
CA THR A 110 12.39 0.31 17.80
C THR A 110 11.45 0.77 18.93
N LEU A 111 10.14 0.78 18.68
CA LEU A 111 9.16 1.15 19.69
C LEU A 111 9.09 0.15 20.84
N ARG A 112 9.16 -1.16 20.57
CA ARG A 112 9.27 -2.21 21.63
C ARG A 112 10.49 -2.01 22.50
N ARG A 113 11.64 -1.74 21.90
CA ARG A 113 12.89 -1.46 22.62
C ARG A 113 12.75 -0.24 23.53
N MET A 114 12.15 0.85 23.02
CA MET A 114 11.87 2.06 23.80
C MET A 114 11.01 1.76 25.04
N VAL A 115 9.93 1.03 24.84
CA VAL A 115 9.04 0.61 25.95
C VAL A 115 9.79 -0.26 26.96
N SER A 116 10.60 -1.21 26.51
CA SER A 116 11.37 -2.10 27.40
C SER A 116 12.37 -1.32 28.25
N ILE A 117 13.06 -0.34 27.67
CA ILE A 117 13.97 0.56 28.38
C ILE A 117 13.19 1.36 29.43
N GLN A 118 12.03 1.91 29.07
CA GLN A 118 11.22 2.69 30.00
C GLN A 118 10.67 1.84 31.16
N GLN A 119 10.30 0.59 30.91
CA GLN A 119 9.84 -0.33 31.96
C GLN A 119 10.95 -0.64 32.99
N ALA A 120 12.20 -0.71 32.55
CA ALA A 120 13.37 -0.96 33.39
C ALA A 120 13.92 0.33 34.05
N SER A 121 13.54 1.52 33.55
CA SER A 121 14.06 2.80 34.00
C SER A 121 13.40 3.27 35.30
N PRO A 122 14.16 3.77 36.28
CA PRO A 122 13.58 4.49 37.42
C PRO A 122 13.00 5.86 37.02
N GLY A 123 13.54 6.46 35.95
CA GLY A 123 13.14 7.79 35.46
C GLY A 123 11.80 7.80 34.73
N PRO A 124 11.22 8.99 34.49
CA PRO A 124 9.90 9.13 33.89
C PRO A 124 9.91 9.11 32.36
N ILE A 125 11.05 9.26 31.70
CA ILE A 125 11.17 9.45 30.26
C ILE A 125 12.23 8.51 29.67
N THR A 126 11.86 7.85 28.58
CA THR A 126 12.78 7.32 27.58
C THR A 126 12.53 8.02 26.26
N MET A 127 13.57 8.57 25.64
CA MET A 127 13.50 9.27 24.37
C MET A 127 14.36 8.61 23.30
N LEU A 128 13.97 8.79 22.06
CA LEU A 128 14.69 8.30 20.89
C LEU A 128 15.56 9.41 20.31
N THR A 129 16.82 9.11 20.03
CA THR A 129 17.77 10.03 19.41
C THR A 129 18.31 9.46 18.13
N LEU A 130 18.95 10.28 17.30
CA LEU A 130 19.74 9.83 16.18
C LEU A 130 21.06 10.59 16.15
N LEU A 131 22.10 9.96 15.61
CA LEU A 131 23.39 10.59 15.34
C LEU A 131 23.49 10.94 13.87
N SER A 132 23.52 12.24 13.54
CA SER A 132 23.61 12.70 12.15
C SER A 132 24.39 14.01 12.04
N ASP A 133 25.06 14.19 10.90
CA ASP A 133 25.65 15.49 10.52
C ASP A 133 24.60 16.41 9.88
N ASP A 134 23.53 15.84 9.31
CA ASP A 134 22.38 16.61 8.81
C ASP A 134 21.32 16.72 9.91
N SER A 135 21.01 17.95 10.27
CA SER A 135 20.10 18.25 11.37
C SER A 135 18.64 17.97 11.07
N HIS A 136 18.24 17.96 9.81
CA HIS A 136 16.84 17.83 9.36
C HIS A 136 15.84 18.76 10.10
N GLY A 137 16.34 19.79 10.79
CA GLY A 137 15.50 20.67 11.62
C GLY A 137 15.16 20.12 13.01
N PHE A 138 15.81 19.05 13.44
CA PHE A 138 15.61 18.44 14.76
C PHE A 138 16.29 19.24 15.88
N GLY A 139 15.71 19.20 17.08
CA GLY A 139 16.33 19.73 18.30
C GLY A 139 17.61 18.97 18.69
N ARG A 140 18.52 19.65 19.34
CA ARG A 140 19.81 19.10 19.81
C ARG A 140 19.66 18.53 21.22
N VAL A 141 20.20 17.35 21.46
CA VAL A 141 20.24 16.71 22.77
C VAL A 141 21.49 17.19 23.51
N ILE A 142 21.29 17.95 24.56
CA ILE A 142 22.40 18.46 25.39
C ILE A 142 22.66 17.45 26.50
N ARG A 143 23.93 17.00 26.61
CA ARG A 143 24.36 16.12 27.70
C ARG A 143 25.22 16.88 28.72
N ALA A 144 25.12 16.45 29.98
CA ALA A 144 26.02 16.88 31.05
C ALA A 144 27.40 16.21 30.91
N LEU A 145 28.38 16.63 31.70
CA LEU A 145 29.75 16.07 31.66
C LEU A 145 29.83 14.58 32.01
N ASP A 146 28.87 14.07 32.75
CA ASP A 146 28.74 12.66 33.13
C ASP A 146 28.04 11.82 32.05
N GLY A 147 27.65 12.43 30.91
CA GLY A 147 26.95 11.82 29.80
C GLY A 147 25.43 11.70 29.97
N SER A 148 24.87 12.13 31.11
CA SER A 148 23.40 12.16 31.30
C SER A 148 22.74 13.20 30.40
N VAL A 149 21.49 12.94 29.98
CA VAL A 149 20.69 13.94 29.21
C VAL A 149 20.34 15.10 30.15
N ARG A 150 20.59 16.32 29.69
CA ARG A 150 20.30 17.55 30.44
C ARG A 150 19.04 18.25 29.91
N GLU A 151 18.98 18.49 28.63
CA GLU A 151 17.88 19.21 27.99
C GLU A 151 17.87 18.95 26.49
N ILE A 152 16.78 19.33 25.82
CA ILE A 152 16.70 19.42 24.35
C ILE A 152 16.56 20.89 23.99
N VAL A 153 17.36 21.36 23.04
CA VAL A 153 17.27 22.71 22.50
C VAL A 153 16.78 22.64 21.06
N GLU A 154 15.65 23.27 20.79
CA GLU A 154 15.09 23.36 19.43
C GLU A 154 16.05 24.09 18.50
N GLU A 155 16.18 23.65 17.25
CA GLU A 155 17.11 24.21 16.26
C GLU A 155 17.01 25.75 16.15
N ALA A 156 15.79 26.27 16.15
CA ALA A 156 15.53 27.71 16.04
C ALA A 156 15.98 28.54 17.26
N GLN A 157 16.34 27.88 18.37
CA GLN A 157 16.76 28.52 19.63
C GLN A 157 18.21 28.18 19.98
N ALA A 158 18.84 27.31 19.22
CA ALA A 158 20.19 26.80 19.48
C ALA A 158 21.27 27.85 19.17
N THR A 159 22.29 27.93 20.05
CA THR A 159 23.50 28.70 19.77
C THR A 159 24.35 28.02 18.70
N PRO A 160 25.34 28.73 18.07
CA PRO A 160 26.23 28.09 17.09
C PRO A 160 26.96 26.86 17.62
N GLU A 161 27.36 26.85 18.89
CA GLU A 161 28.01 25.71 19.56
C GLU A 161 27.05 24.54 19.72
N GLN A 162 25.76 24.83 20.05
CA GLN A 162 24.73 23.81 20.18
C GLN A 162 24.35 23.23 18.79
N LEU A 163 24.34 24.04 17.76
CA LEU A 163 24.09 23.58 16.38
C LEU A 163 25.12 22.55 15.88
N ALA A 164 26.35 22.57 16.43
CA ALA A 164 27.40 21.60 16.12
C ALA A 164 27.17 20.21 16.78
N ILE A 165 26.20 20.08 17.68
CA ILE A 165 25.88 18.81 18.34
C ILE A 165 25.18 17.90 17.33
N ARG A 166 25.72 16.67 17.18
CA ARG A 166 25.24 15.67 16.21
C ARG A 166 24.15 14.75 16.78
N GLU A 167 23.92 14.77 18.10
CA GLU A 167 22.84 13.99 18.71
C GLU A 167 21.54 14.80 18.63
N LEU A 168 20.59 14.25 17.88
CA LEU A 168 19.35 14.90 17.50
C LEU A 168 18.16 14.21 18.17
N ASN A 169 17.16 15.00 18.57
CA ASN A 169 15.92 14.49 19.14
C ASN A 169 14.95 14.06 18.05
N VAL A 170 14.62 12.77 17.98
CA VAL A 170 13.69 12.23 16.98
C VAL A 170 12.23 12.63 17.22
N GLY A 171 11.87 13.01 18.48
CA GLY A 171 10.50 13.37 18.82
C GLY A 171 9.59 12.19 19.16
N ALA A 172 10.16 11.02 19.40
CA ALA A 172 9.46 9.86 19.92
C ALA A 172 9.85 9.63 21.38
N TYR A 173 8.85 9.38 22.25
CA TYR A 173 9.03 9.28 23.69
C TYR A 173 8.18 8.19 24.30
N CYS A 174 8.67 7.56 25.35
CA CYS A 174 7.88 6.74 26.26
C CYS A 174 7.92 7.32 27.66
N PHE A 175 6.76 7.69 28.18
CA PHE A 175 6.62 8.35 29.48
C PHE A 175 5.95 7.45 30.50
N LYS A 176 6.31 7.60 31.81
CA LYS A 176 5.45 7.18 32.92
C LYS A 176 4.25 8.10 33.01
N ALA A 177 3.05 7.55 32.84
CA ALA A 177 1.81 8.33 32.84
C ALA A 177 1.60 9.11 34.14
N SER A 178 1.98 8.54 35.28
CA SER A 178 1.88 9.15 36.59
C SER A 178 2.64 10.48 36.76
N TRP A 179 3.72 10.65 35.99
CA TRP A 179 4.51 11.88 35.99
C TRP A 179 4.13 12.83 34.84
N LEU A 180 3.79 12.26 33.68
CA LEU A 180 3.60 13.03 32.45
C LEU A 180 2.57 14.15 32.57
N TRP A 181 1.39 13.82 33.11
CA TRP A 181 0.26 14.78 33.11
C TRP A 181 0.54 16.04 33.93
N ASP A 182 1.25 15.93 35.05
CA ASP A 182 1.65 17.07 35.84
C ASP A 182 2.82 17.82 35.21
N ALA A 183 3.75 17.13 34.56
CA ALA A 183 4.83 17.78 33.81
C ALA A 183 4.30 18.64 32.66
N LEU A 184 3.30 18.15 31.90
CA LEU A 184 2.70 18.87 30.79
C LEU A 184 2.05 20.21 31.22
N LYS A 185 1.58 20.32 32.46
CA LYS A 185 1.02 21.56 33.01
C LYS A 185 2.10 22.59 33.32
N ARG A 186 3.34 22.16 33.52
CA ARG A 186 4.50 23.00 33.86
C ARG A 186 5.32 23.47 32.65
N ILE A 187 5.02 22.93 31.42
CA ILE A 187 5.71 23.34 30.19
C ILE A 187 5.51 24.86 29.99
N PRO A 188 6.58 25.66 29.83
CA PRO A 188 6.47 27.07 29.56
C PRO A 188 5.95 27.34 28.14
N LEU A 189 5.28 28.49 27.98
CA LEU A 189 4.93 28.96 26.62
C LEU A 189 6.21 29.50 25.96
N SER A 190 6.55 28.94 24.80
CA SER A 190 7.71 29.40 24.05
C SER A 190 7.51 30.80 23.45
N PRO A 191 8.58 31.48 23.01
CA PRO A 191 8.46 32.78 22.32
C PRO A 191 7.60 32.74 21.05
N LYS A 192 7.40 31.55 20.46
CA LYS A 192 6.52 31.33 19.31
C LYS A 192 5.06 31.07 19.68
N GLY A 193 4.71 31.05 20.96
CA GLY A 193 3.36 30.75 21.44
C GLY A 193 3.02 29.26 21.44
N GLU A 194 4.02 28.38 21.51
CA GLU A 194 3.85 26.94 21.49
C GLU A 194 4.36 26.28 22.78
N TYR A 195 3.73 25.19 23.20
CA TYR A 195 4.20 24.31 24.27
C TYR A 195 4.96 23.15 23.66
N TYR A 196 6.27 23.13 23.83
CA TYR A 196 7.11 22.06 23.26
C TYR A 196 7.16 20.85 24.18
N LEU A 197 6.90 19.67 23.65
CA LEU A 197 7.02 18.42 24.42
C LEU A 197 8.47 18.17 24.88
N THR A 198 9.44 18.68 24.14
CA THR A 198 10.88 18.62 24.45
C THR A 198 11.23 19.24 25.79
N ASP A 199 10.48 20.24 26.25
CA ASP A 199 10.70 20.88 27.56
C ASP A 199 10.48 19.94 28.75
N THR A 200 9.70 18.82 28.54
CA THR A 200 9.53 17.78 29.56
C THR A 200 10.84 17.17 30.00
N VAL A 201 11.85 17.10 29.11
CA VAL A 201 13.18 16.58 29.43
C VAL A 201 13.88 17.45 30.46
N GLY A 202 13.92 18.75 30.22
CA GLY A 202 14.47 19.69 31.20
C GLY A 202 13.72 19.68 32.53
N LEU A 203 12.39 19.54 32.53
CA LEU A 203 11.57 19.41 33.72
C LEU A 203 11.91 18.15 34.52
N ALA A 204 12.12 17.00 33.87
CA ALA A 204 12.51 15.79 34.55
C ALA A 204 13.88 15.92 35.23
N VAL A 205 14.84 16.52 34.53
CA VAL A 205 16.18 16.80 35.09
C VAL A 205 16.11 17.78 36.27
N ALA A 206 15.30 18.84 36.19
CA ALA A 206 15.07 19.77 37.27
C ALA A 206 14.40 19.11 38.51
N ASP A 207 13.56 18.08 38.28
CA ASP A 207 12.98 17.27 39.36
C ASP A 207 14.00 16.25 39.94
N GLY A 208 15.25 16.21 39.47
CA GLY A 208 16.28 15.25 39.88
C GLY A 208 16.06 13.84 39.36
N LEU A 209 15.27 13.68 38.28
CA LEU A 209 14.90 12.40 37.69
C LEU A 209 15.74 12.10 36.44
N ALA A 210 16.17 10.84 36.29
CA ALA A 210 16.96 10.43 35.13
C ALA A 210 16.11 10.33 33.87
N VAL A 211 16.66 10.80 32.74
CA VAL A 211 16.10 10.64 31.41
C VAL A 211 16.93 9.62 30.65
N GLN A 212 16.31 8.58 30.11
CA GLN A 212 16.95 7.62 29.23
C GLN A 212 16.86 8.08 27.78
N ALA A 213 17.96 7.96 27.06
CA ALA A 213 17.99 8.21 25.62
C ALA A 213 18.80 7.10 24.94
N PHE A 214 18.32 6.61 23.81
CA PHE A 214 19.09 5.70 22.95
C PHE A 214 19.00 6.12 21.50
N ALA A 215 20.11 5.91 20.77
CA ALA A 215 20.19 6.26 19.38
C ALA A 215 19.58 5.16 18.49
N LEU A 216 18.90 5.60 17.40
CA LEU A 216 18.47 4.74 16.32
C LEU A 216 19.66 4.00 15.69
N GLU A 217 19.44 2.76 15.31
CA GLU A 217 20.38 1.98 14.49
C GLU A 217 20.22 2.28 12.99
N ASP A 218 18.96 2.48 12.54
CA ASP A 218 18.63 2.91 11.19
C ASP A 218 18.06 4.34 11.21
N ASN A 219 18.87 5.28 10.79
CA ASN A 219 18.49 6.71 10.73
C ASN A 219 17.28 6.96 9.81
N GLY A 220 17.01 6.08 8.84
CA GLY A 220 15.85 6.16 7.97
C GLY A 220 14.51 6.10 8.71
N GLU A 221 14.48 5.51 9.92
CA GLU A 221 13.28 5.46 10.76
C GLU A 221 12.85 6.87 11.25
N ALA A 222 13.79 7.79 11.37
CA ALA A 222 13.52 9.16 11.82
C ALA A 222 13.10 10.12 10.70
N LEU A 223 12.96 9.64 9.46
CA LEU A 223 12.58 10.52 8.35
C LEU A 223 11.17 11.08 8.53
N GLY A 224 11.09 12.36 8.89
CA GLY A 224 9.85 13.10 9.03
C GLY A 224 9.37 13.71 7.71
N ILE A 225 8.16 13.38 7.30
CA ILE A 225 7.60 13.84 6.02
C ILE A 225 6.94 15.20 6.20
N ASN A 226 7.58 16.25 5.72
CA ASN A 226 7.11 17.64 5.77
C ASN A 226 6.89 18.26 4.40
N THR A 227 7.50 17.71 3.36
CA THR A 227 7.44 18.17 1.97
C THR A 227 7.24 17.00 1.01
N ARG A 228 6.93 17.29 -0.27
CA ARG A 228 6.88 16.26 -1.32
C ARG A 228 8.25 15.61 -1.58
N VAL A 229 9.34 16.34 -1.31
CA VAL A 229 10.70 15.77 -1.41
C VAL A 229 10.90 14.69 -0.35
N HIS A 230 10.59 14.99 0.92
CA HIS A 230 10.66 13.99 1.99
C HIS A 230 9.72 12.81 1.75
N LEU A 231 8.54 13.03 1.11
CA LEU A 231 7.65 11.94 0.73
C LEU A 231 8.31 11.00 -0.30
N ALA A 232 8.99 11.55 -1.30
CA ALA A 232 9.71 10.75 -2.30
C ALA A 232 10.90 9.99 -1.71
N GLU A 233 11.62 10.59 -0.76
CA GLU A 233 12.70 9.93 -0.01
C GLU A 233 12.15 8.76 0.82
N ALA A 234 11.06 8.97 1.55
CA ALA A 234 10.41 7.93 2.32
C ALA A 234 9.90 6.78 1.43
N GLU A 235 9.30 7.11 0.27
CA GLU A 235 8.87 6.13 -0.74
C GLU A 235 10.03 5.24 -1.19
N ASN A 236 11.20 5.85 -1.45
CA ASN A 236 12.39 5.10 -1.86
C ASN A 236 12.88 4.15 -0.75
N LEU A 237 12.99 4.64 0.50
CA LEU A 237 13.41 3.83 1.63
C LEU A 237 12.44 2.68 1.91
N LEU A 238 11.14 2.96 1.89
CA LEU A 238 10.12 1.93 2.12
C LEU A 238 10.12 0.88 1.01
N ARG A 239 10.23 1.30 -0.25
CA ARG A 239 10.37 0.40 -1.39
C ARG A 239 11.55 -0.55 -1.23
N GLN A 240 12.71 -0.03 -0.82
CA GLN A 240 13.89 -0.87 -0.56
C GLN A 240 13.60 -1.91 0.54
N ARG A 241 12.94 -1.53 1.63
CA ARG A 241 12.55 -2.46 2.70
C ARG A 241 11.59 -3.53 2.20
N ILE A 242 10.52 -3.14 1.49
CA ILE A 242 9.53 -4.07 0.92
C ILE A 242 10.21 -5.04 -0.06
N ASN A 243 11.00 -4.52 -1.00
CA ASN A 243 11.70 -5.34 -1.99
C ASN A 243 12.67 -6.32 -1.33
N THR A 244 13.41 -5.87 -0.31
CA THR A 244 14.31 -6.73 0.47
C THR A 244 13.54 -7.86 1.18
N GLN A 245 12.38 -7.57 1.77
CA GLN A 245 11.53 -8.59 2.41
C GLN A 245 11.08 -9.66 1.40
N HIS A 246 10.62 -9.25 0.20
CA HIS A 246 10.24 -10.21 -0.84
C HIS A 246 11.44 -11.06 -1.32
N MET A 247 12.61 -10.44 -1.52
CA MET A 247 13.83 -11.18 -1.90
C MET A 247 14.24 -12.19 -0.83
N LEU A 248 14.19 -11.83 0.44
CA LEU A 248 14.48 -12.74 1.56
C LEU A 248 13.43 -13.85 1.69
N ALA A 249 12.20 -13.63 1.21
CA ALA A 249 11.14 -14.64 1.15
C ALA A 249 11.21 -15.54 -0.09
N GLY A 250 12.25 -15.41 -0.93
CA GLY A 250 12.49 -16.27 -2.08
C GLY A 250 11.99 -15.75 -3.43
N VAL A 251 11.61 -14.47 -3.52
CA VAL A 251 11.25 -13.80 -4.77
C VAL A 251 12.50 -13.23 -5.45
N THR A 252 12.64 -13.42 -6.74
CA THR A 252 13.73 -12.80 -7.51
C THR A 252 13.27 -11.48 -8.12
N LEU A 253 13.84 -10.36 -7.67
CA LEU A 253 13.68 -9.05 -8.32
C LEU A 253 14.91 -8.78 -9.19
N VAL A 254 14.73 -8.75 -10.52
CA VAL A 254 15.85 -8.58 -11.46
C VAL A 254 16.48 -7.17 -11.34
N ASP A 255 15.64 -6.16 -11.12
CA ASP A 255 16.07 -4.80 -10.77
C ASP A 255 15.16 -4.24 -9.67
N PRO A 256 15.58 -4.31 -8.39
CA PRO A 256 14.80 -3.77 -7.27
C PRO A 256 14.54 -2.26 -7.37
N ASN A 257 15.41 -1.51 -8.07
CA ASN A 257 15.27 -0.05 -8.17
C ASN A 257 14.11 0.39 -9.08
N SER A 258 13.80 -0.41 -10.09
CA SER A 258 12.69 -0.16 -11.03
C SER A 258 11.47 -1.06 -10.77
N THR A 259 11.42 -1.75 -9.62
CA THR A 259 10.29 -2.58 -9.21
C THR A 259 9.55 -1.90 -8.05
N TYR A 260 8.24 -1.66 -8.25
CA TYR A 260 7.38 -0.93 -7.32
C TYR A 260 6.32 -1.86 -6.74
N ILE A 261 6.50 -2.29 -5.50
CA ILE A 261 5.61 -3.22 -4.79
C ILE A 261 4.99 -2.48 -3.60
N GLN A 262 3.66 -2.42 -3.55
CA GLN A 262 2.95 -1.85 -2.42
C GLN A 262 2.97 -2.80 -1.21
N ALA A 263 2.89 -2.24 -0.01
CA ALA A 263 3.02 -2.97 1.25
C ALA A 263 1.98 -4.08 1.48
N SER A 264 0.86 -4.04 0.75
CA SER A 264 -0.24 -5.02 0.82
C SER A 264 -0.08 -6.22 -0.13
N VAL A 265 0.89 -6.17 -1.05
CA VAL A 265 1.09 -7.19 -2.08
C VAL A 265 1.76 -8.43 -1.49
N MET A 266 1.30 -9.60 -1.89
CA MET A 266 1.90 -10.89 -1.53
C MET A 266 2.41 -11.62 -2.79
N ILE A 267 3.62 -12.18 -2.71
CA ILE A 267 4.28 -12.88 -3.82
C ILE A 267 4.84 -14.21 -3.30
N GLY A 268 4.51 -15.30 -3.98
CA GLY A 268 5.03 -16.63 -3.67
C GLY A 268 6.52 -16.78 -4.06
N LYS A 269 7.18 -17.74 -3.41
CA LYS A 269 8.60 -18.05 -3.67
C LYS A 269 8.82 -18.48 -5.12
N ASP A 270 10.06 -18.38 -5.56
CA ASP A 270 10.52 -18.75 -6.91
C ASP A 270 9.86 -17.93 -8.04
N THR A 271 9.08 -16.90 -7.70
CA THR A 271 8.54 -15.94 -8.66
C THR A 271 9.62 -14.93 -9.05
N ILE A 272 9.72 -14.65 -10.34
CA ILE A 272 10.67 -13.68 -10.92
C ILE A 272 9.89 -12.43 -11.34
N VAL A 273 10.30 -11.27 -10.84
CA VAL A 273 9.74 -9.97 -11.23
C VAL A 273 10.78 -9.18 -12.01
N TRP A 274 10.43 -8.84 -13.25
CA TRP A 274 11.26 -8.11 -14.20
C TRP A 274 11.13 -6.59 -14.03
N PRO A 275 12.09 -5.81 -14.56
CA PRO A 275 12.12 -4.35 -14.40
C PRO A 275 10.84 -3.63 -14.84
N ASN A 276 10.63 -2.41 -14.31
CA ASN A 276 9.49 -1.54 -14.60
C ASN A 276 8.13 -2.20 -14.31
N THR A 277 8.07 -3.01 -13.26
CA THR A 277 6.84 -3.69 -12.85
C THR A 277 6.24 -2.98 -11.62
N TYR A 278 4.91 -2.76 -11.68
CA TYR A 278 4.12 -2.12 -10.62
C TYR A 278 3.10 -3.12 -10.09
N LEU A 279 3.24 -3.51 -8.82
CA LEU A 279 2.33 -4.40 -8.11
C LEU A 279 1.61 -3.60 -7.02
N ARG A 280 0.28 -3.49 -7.13
CA ARG A 280 -0.53 -2.54 -6.34
C ARG A 280 -1.75 -3.19 -5.71
N GLY A 281 -2.34 -2.48 -4.75
CA GLY A 281 -3.61 -2.85 -4.13
C GLY A 281 -3.54 -4.19 -3.39
N LYS A 282 -4.60 -4.96 -3.46
CA LYS A 282 -4.71 -6.29 -2.82
C LYS A 282 -4.24 -7.42 -3.75
N THR A 283 -3.17 -7.15 -4.52
CA THR A 283 -2.62 -8.13 -5.46
C THR A 283 -1.94 -9.30 -4.74
N THR A 284 -2.24 -10.50 -5.20
CA THR A 284 -1.58 -11.74 -4.76
C THR A 284 -1.04 -12.49 -5.97
N ILE A 285 0.19 -12.99 -5.88
CA ILE A 285 0.87 -13.74 -6.94
C ILE A 285 1.36 -15.04 -6.33
N GLY A 286 1.08 -16.16 -6.99
CA GLY A 286 1.50 -17.49 -6.57
C GLY A 286 2.99 -17.76 -6.73
N GLU A 287 3.36 -19.03 -6.63
CA GLU A 287 4.75 -19.50 -6.72
C GLU A 287 5.17 -19.72 -8.18
N GLY A 288 6.47 -19.57 -8.48
CA GLY A 288 7.06 -19.93 -9.77
C GLY A 288 6.57 -19.09 -10.97
N CYS A 289 6.07 -17.89 -10.73
CA CYS A 289 5.57 -17.01 -11.80
C CYS A 289 6.69 -16.19 -12.44
N THR A 290 6.44 -15.69 -13.64
CA THR A 290 7.26 -14.69 -14.34
C THR A 290 6.42 -13.45 -14.62
N ILE A 291 6.72 -12.33 -13.97
CA ILE A 291 5.94 -11.10 -14.04
C ILE A 291 6.79 -9.95 -14.58
N GLY A 292 6.31 -9.28 -15.59
CA GLY A 292 7.03 -8.19 -16.25
C GLY A 292 7.85 -8.64 -17.47
N PRO A 293 8.68 -7.76 -18.07
CA PRO A 293 8.85 -6.34 -17.70
C PRO A 293 7.65 -5.46 -18.09
N ASN A 294 7.67 -4.17 -17.66
CA ASN A 294 6.67 -3.16 -18.05
C ASN A 294 5.22 -3.61 -17.79
N THR A 295 4.99 -4.21 -16.64
CA THR A 295 3.70 -4.80 -16.26
C THR A 295 3.09 -4.02 -15.09
N ILE A 296 1.78 -3.79 -15.13
CA ILE A 296 1.01 -3.19 -14.04
C ILE A 296 -0.02 -4.22 -13.58
N VAL A 297 -0.02 -4.54 -12.29
CA VAL A 297 -0.99 -5.45 -11.68
C VAL A 297 -1.61 -4.77 -10.47
N GLU A 298 -2.92 -4.62 -10.48
CA GLU A 298 -3.67 -3.97 -9.40
C GLU A 298 -4.90 -4.80 -9.01
N ASP A 299 -5.10 -5.00 -7.70
CA ASP A 299 -6.24 -5.72 -7.11
C ASP A 299 -6.54 -7.08 -7.77
N THR A 300 -5.50 -7.79 -8.22
CA THR A 300 -5.59 -8.99 -9.05
C THR A 300 -5.01 -10.19 -8.31
N GLN A 301 -5.64 -11.34 -8.48
CA GLN A 301 -5.14 -12.62 -7.98
C GLN A 301 -4.55 -13.41 -9.14
N ILE A 302 -3.30 -13.83 -9.01
CA ILE A 302 -2.56 -14.65 -10.00
C ILE A 302 -2.14 -15.94 -9.31
N GLY A 303 -2.51 -17.08 -9.90
CA GLY A 303 -2.16 -18.42 -9.46
C GLY A 303 -0.67 -18.75 -9.64
N ASN A 304 -0.35 -20.03 -9.61
CA ASN A 304 1.02 -20.51 -9.69
C ASN A 304 1.48 -20.70 -11.14
N SER A 305 2.79 -20.62 -11.36
CA SER A 305 3.44 -20.91 -12.65
C SER A 305 2.88 -20.10 -13.83
N CYS A 306 2.43 -18.88 -13.56
CA CYS A 306 1.90 -17.97 -14.59
C CYS A 306 3.01 -17.13 -15.21
N THR A 307 2.82 -16.76 -16.48
CA THR A 307 3.68 -15.81 -17.19
C THR A 307 2.87 -14.60 -17.63
N VAL A 308 3.24 -13.41 -17.18
CA VAL A 308 2.57 -12.13 -17.50
C VAL A 308 3.60 -11.16 -18.04
N LEU A 309 3.55 -10.86 -19.33
CA LEU A 309 4.53 -10.02 -20.01
C LEU A 309 3.91 -8.69 -20.46
N ALA A 310 4.54 -7.57 -20.13
CA ALA A 310 4.25 -6.23 -20.63
C ALA A 310 2.74 -5.92 -20.74
N SER A 311 1.99 -6.16 -19.68
CA SER A 311 0.52 -6.15 -19.68
C SER A 311 -0.06 -5.37 -18.50
N VAL A 312 -1.34 -5.05 -18.57
CA VAL A 312 -2.10 -4.39 -17.50
C VAL A 312 -3.20 -5.31 -17.01
N LEU A 313 -3.24 -5.55 -15.68
CA LEU A 313 -4.24 -6.38 -15.02
C LEU A 313 -4.89 -5.57 -13.89
N GLU A 314 -6.23 -5.45 -13.91
CA GLU A 314 -7.01 -4.66 -12.96
C GLU A 314 -8.21 -5.47 -12.45
N GLY A 315 -8.22 -5.84 -11.18
CA GLY A 315 -9.35 -6.54 -10.54
C GLY A 315 -9.70 -7.85 -11.21
N ALA A 316 -8.70 -8.60 -11.66
CA ALA A 316 -8.84 -9.85 -12.39
C ALA A 316 -8.54 -11.07 -11.51
N LEU A 317 -9.00 -12.24 -11.96
CA LEU A 317 -8.62 -13.54 -11.44
C LEU A 317 -7.92 -14.33 -12.55
N VAL A 318 -6.70 -14.79 -12.28
CA VAL A 318 -5.88 -15.57 -13.18
C VAL A 318 -5.49 -16.85 -12.45
N GLU A 319 -5.95 -18.00 -12.92
CA GLU A 319 -5.65 -19.30 -12.33
C GLU A 319 -4.24 -19.80 -12.72
N ASP A 320 -3.88 -21.02 -12.33
CA ASP A 320 -2.54 -21.59 -12.53
C ASP A 320 -2.19 -21.80 -14.02
N HIS A 321 -0.90 -21.71 -14.33
CA HIS A 321 -0.31 -21.98 -15.64
C HIS A 321 -0.80 -21.09 -16.78
N VAL A 322 -1.38 -19.94 -16.48
CA VAL A 322 -1.80 -18.97 -17.50
C VAL A 322 -0.59 -18.27 -18.09
N GLY A 323 -0.55 -18.23 -19.43
CA GLY A 323 0.43 -17.45 -20.17
C GLY A 323 -0.23 -16.28 -20.90
N MET A 324 0.24 -15.02 -20.63
CA MET A 324 -0.34 -13.84 -21.26
C MET A 324 0.68 -12.79 -21.66
N GLY A 325 0.34 -12.05 -22.69
CA GLY A 325 1.09 -10.91 -23.19
C GLY A 325 1.96 -11.20 -24.42
N PRO A 326 2.70 -10.19 -24.89
CA PRO A 326 2.71 -8.82 -24.38
C PRO A 326 1.48 -7.99 -24.78
N PHE A 327 1.30 -6.84 -24.11
CA PHE A 327 0.30 -5.80 -24.42
C PHE A 327 -1.15 -6.28 -24.30
N CYS A 328 -1.42 -7.09 -23.28
CA CYS A 328 -2.78 -7.50 -22.92
C CYS A 328 -3.37 -6.59 -21.84
N HIS A 329 -4.70 -6.51 -21.82
CA HIS A 329 -5.42 -5.79 -20.77
C HIS A 329 -6.52 -6.68 -20.16
N LEU A 330 -6.32 -7.13 -18.93
CA LEU A 330 -7.39 -7.70 -18.12
C LEU A 330 -8.04 -6.61 -17.29
N ARG A 331 -9.32 -6.41 -17.52
CA ARG A 331 -10.12 -5.44 -16.78
C ARG A 331 -10.93 -6.14 -15.70
N LYS A 332 -11.49 -5.34 -14.81
CA LYS A 332 -12.31 -5.83 -13.70
C LYS A 332 -13.31 -6.89 -14.15
N GLY A 333 -13.38 -8.00 -13.41
CA GLY A 333 -14.28 -9.12 -13.69
C GLY A 333 -13.75 -10.09 -14.76
N ALA A 334 -12.54 -9.89 -15.28
CA ALA A 334 -11.88 -10.90 -16.13
C ALA A 334 -11.43 -12.08 -15.28
N HIS A 335 -11.77 -13.29 -15.72
CA HIS A 335 -11.34 -14.55 -15.10
C HIS A 335 -10.75 -15.45 -16.16
N LEU A 336 -9.45 -15.70 -16.09
CA LEU A 336 -8.75 -16.68 -16.92
C LEU A 336 -8.55 -17.96 -16.12
N ALA A 337 -9.19 -19.03 -16.54
CA ALA A 337 -9.05 -20.32 -15.89
C ALA A 337 -7.68 -20.97 -16.22
N LYS A 338 -7.42 -22.10 -15.60
CA LYS A 338 -6.16 -22.83 -15.71
C LYS A 338 -5.76 -23.10 -17.18
N ASP A 339 -4.46 -23.01 -17.47
CA ASP A 339 -3.85 -23.30 -18.76
C ASP A 339 -4.35 -22.39 -19.93
N VAL A 340 -5.02 -21.27 -19.64
CA VAL A 340 -5.39 -20.29 -20.68
C VAL A 340 -4.15 -19.65 -21.27
N HIS A 341 -4.13 -19.55 -22.60
CA HIS A 341 -3.11 -18.80 -23.33
C HIS A 341 -3.71 -17.56 -23.99
N MET A 342 -3.25 -16.37 -23.56
CA MET A 342 -3.64 -15.09 -24.12
C MET A 342 -2.41 -14.41 -24.74
N GLY A 343 -2.33 -14.39 -26.05
CA GLY A 343 -1.22 -13.74 -26.79
C GLY A 343 -1.30 -12.21 -26.73
N ASN A 344 -0.73 -11.57 -27.73
CA ASN A 344 -0.58 -10.12 -27.73
C ASN A 344 -1.86 -9.35 -28.12
N PHE A 345 -2.00 -8.13 -27.54
CA PHE A 345 -3.07 -7.16 -27.83
C PHE A 345 -4.49 -7.66 -27.53
N GLY A 346 -4.65 -8.61 -26.60
CA GLY A 346 -5.97 -9.06 -26.17
C GLY A 346 -6.55 -8.21 -25.04
N GLU A 347 -7.86 -7.95 -25.08
CA GLU A 347 -8.59 -7.32 -23.98
C GLU A 347 -9.72 -8.23 -23.50
N VAL A 348 -9.81 -8.44 -22.16
CA VAL A 348 -10.87 -9.23 -21.52
C VAL A 348 -11.50 -8.40 -20.39
N LYS A 349 -12.84 -8.35 -20.36
CA LYS A 349 -13.61 -7.61 -19.36
C LYS A 349 -14.89 -8.34 -18.99
N ASP A 350 -15.20 -8.41 -17.67
CA ASP A 350 -16.44 -9.05 -17.18
C ASP A 350 -16.74 -10.39 -17.89
N SER A 351 -15.71 -11.25 -18.00
CA SER A 351 -15.77 -12.46 -18.81
C SER A 351 -14.98 -13.60 -18.18
N TYR A 352 -15.43 -14.81 -18.40
CA TYR A 352 -14.75 -16.05 -18.04
C TYR A 352 -14.21 -16.75 -19.29
N LEU A 353 -12.94 -17.14 -19.27
CA LEU A 353 -12.30 -18.00 -20.25
C LEU A 353 -11.99 -19.34 -19.61
N GLY A 354 -12.62 -20.40 -20.06
CA GLY A 354 -12.49 -21.78 -19.55
C GLY A 354 -11.09 -22.35 -19.76
N PRO A 355 -10.75 -23.43 -19.02
CA PRO A 355 -9.45 -24.08 -19.07
C PRO A 355 -8.99 -24.37 -20.48
N GLY A 356 -7.69 -24.16 -20.76
CA GLY A 356 -7.08 -24.47 -22.05
C GLY A 356 -7.49 -23.59 -23.22
N THR A 357 -8.36 -22.58 -23.00
CA THR A 357 -8.77 -21.63 -24.05
C THR A 357 -7.59 -20.84 -24.57
N LYS A 358 -7.55 -20.65 -25.89
CA LYS A 358 -6.48 -19.95 -26.60
C LYS A 358 -7.01 -18.72 -27.33
N MET A 359 -6.43 -17.54 -27.00
CA MET A 359 -6.66 -16.25 -27.66
C MET A 359 -5.30 -15.65 -28.04
N GLY A 360 -4.68 -16.17 -29.10
CA GLY A 360 -3.27 -15.88 -29.41
C GLY A 360 -2.97 -14.48 -29.94
N HIS A 361 -3.98 -13.70 -30.35
CA HIS A 361 -3.81 -12.44 -31.05
C HIS A 361 -4.84 -11.41 -30.58
N PHE A 362 -4.75 -10.18 -31.12
CA PHE A 362 -5.66 -9.08 -30.83
C PHE A 362 -7.13 -9.50 -30.93
N SER A 363 -7.87 -9.29 -29.87
CA SER A 363 -9.31 -9.62 -29.76
C SER A 363 -9.90 -8.86 -28.57
N TYR A 364 -11.22 -8.61 -28.61
CA TYR A 364 -11.96 -8.07 -27.48
C TYR A 364 -13.04 -9.05 -27.03
N ILE A 365 -12.95 -9.47 -25.76
CA ILE A 365 -13.91 -10.35 -25.11
C ILE A 365 -14.54 -9.62 -23.92
N GLY A 366 -15.81 -9.26 -24.07
CA GLY A 366 -16.56 -8.55 -23.04
C GLY A 366 -17.92 -9.21 -22.78
N ASN A 367 -18.29 -9.34 -21.50
CA ASN A 367 -19.53 -9.96 -21.04
C ASN A 367 -19.73 -11.37 -21.65
N ALA A 368 -18.69 -12.20 -21.65
CA ALA A 368 -18.71 -13.52 -22.26
C ALA A 368 -18.41 -14.64 -21.25
N HIS A 369 -19.04 -15.78 -21.48
CA HIS A 369 -18.68 -17.04 -20.83
C HIS A 369 -18.20 -18.02 -21.89
N ILE A 370 -16.92 -18.38 -21.82
CA ILE A 370 -16.24 -19.22 -22.81
C ILE A 370 -15.88 -20.53 -22.13
N GLY A 371 -16.29 -21.64 -22.74
CA GLY A 371 -16.03 -22.99 -22.28
C GLY A 371 -14.57 -23.42 -22.44
N ASP A 372 -14.32 -24.70 -22.16
CA ASP A 372 -12.99 -25.30 -22.17
C ASP A 372 -12.44 -25.49 -23.59
N ASP A 373 -11.13 -25.39 -23.76
CA ASP A 373 -10.40 -25.66 -25.00
C ASP A 373 -10.93 -24.90 -26.23
N VAL A 374 -11.50 -23.72 -26.04
CA VAL A 374 -11.98 -22.87 -27.15
C VAL A 374 -10.79 -22.18 -27.81
N ASN A 375 -10.83 -22.11 -29.15
CA ASN A 375 -9.88 -21.33 -29.93
C ASN A 375 -10.54 -20.03 -30.41
N ILE A 376 -10.01 -18.88 -29.97
CA ILE A 376 -10.42 -17.55 -30.40
C ILE A 376 -9.46 -17.03 -31.47
N GLY A 377 -9.96 -16.86 -32.69
CA GLY A 377 -9.19 -16.34 -33.82
C GLY A 377 -8.88 -14.85 -33.67
N ALA A 378 -7.82 -14.41 -34.33
CA ALA A 378 -7.42 -12.99 -34.33
C ALA A 378 -8.57 -12.09 -34.80
N GLY A 379 -8.73 -10.91 -34.17
CA GLY A 379 -9.77 -9.94 -34.54
C GLY A 379 -11.19 -10.32 -34.10
N THR A 380 -11.36 -11.34 -33.27
CA THR A 380 -12.67 -11.70 -32.71
C THR A 380 -13.15 -10.62 -31.75
N ILE A 381 -14.38 -10.18 -31.96
CA ILE A 381 -15.05 -9.17 -31.12
C ILE A 381 -16.39 -9.70 -30.63
N THR A 382 -16.59 -9.73 -29.31
CA THR A 382 -17.93 -9.83 -28.74
C THR A 382 -18.59 -8.45 -28.85
N CYS A 383 -19.56 -8.28 -29.77
CA CYS A 383 -20.29 -7.04 -29.94
C CYS A 383 -21.37 -6.95 -28.85
N ASN A 384 -20.92 -6.77 -27.60
CA ASN A 384 -21.72 -6.91 -26.38
C ASN A 384 -22.58 -5.68 -26.03
N PHE A 385 -22.35 -4.53 -26.67
CA PHE A 385 -23.07 -3.28 -26.35
C PHE A 385 -23.98 -2.85 -27.49
N ASP A 386 -25.28 -2.74 -27.24
CA ASP A 386 -26.32 -2.37 -28.20
C ASP A 386 -26.63 -0.87 -28.25
N GLY A 387 -25.86 -0.05 -27.54
CA GLY A 387 -26.09 1.37 -27.35
C GLY A 387 -26.77 1.73 -26.02
N VAL A 388 -27.38 0.76 -25.35
CA VAL A 388 -28.07 0.93 -24.06
C VAL A 388 -27.61 -0.11 -23.04
N ASN A 389 -27.64 -1.38 -23.41
CA ASN A 389 -27.35 -2.52 -22.52
C ASN A 389 -26.11 -3.27 -22.96
N LYS A 390 -25.53 -4.00 -22.02
CA LYS A 390 -24.51 -5.01 -22.29
C LYS A 390 -25.15 -6.38 -22.29
N ASN A 391 -24.96 -7.10 -23.39
CA ASN A 391 -25.56 -8.39 -23.67
C ASN A 391 -24.52 -9.51 -23.57
N PRO A 392 -24.88 -10.71 -23.08
CA PRO A 392 -23.96 -11.82 -22.92
C PRO A 392 -23.63 -12.53 -24.25
N THR A 393 -22.43 -13.11 -24.28
CA THR A 393 -22.01 -14.07 -25.30
C THR A 393 -21.65 -15.38 -24.62
N GLU A 394 -22.26 -16.50 -25.05
CA GLU A 394 -21.95 -17.84 -24.55
C GLU A 394 -21.22 -18.61 -25.63
N ILE A 395 -20.06 -19.22 -25.31
CA ILE A 395 -19.31 -20.05 -26.24
C ILE A 395 -19.06 -21.42 -25.59
N GLY A 396 -19.62 -22.47 -26.16
CA GLY A 396 -19.47 -23.85 -25.66
C GLY A 396 -18.05 -24.36 -25.83
N ALA A 397 -17.72 -25.40 -25.05
CA ALA A 397 -16.40 -26.03 -25.08
C ALA A 397 -15.99 -26.49 -26.49
N HIS A 398 -14.68 -26.52 -26.77
CA HIS A 398 -14.08 -26.95 -28.01
C HIS A 398 -14.53 -26.18 -29.26
N ALA A 399 -15.22 -25.04 -29.12
CA ALA A 399 -15.61 -24.21 -30.25
C ALA A 399 -14.40 -23.59 -30.94
N PHE A 400 -14.49 -23.37 -32.24
CA PHE A 400 -13.46 -22.69 -33.01
C PHE A 400 -14.02 -21.40 -33.62
N ILE A 401 -13.61 -20.29 -33.09
CA ILE A 401 -13.98 -18.97 -33.60
C ILE A 401 -12.92 -18.54 -34.62
N GLY A 402 -13.33 -18.39 -35.88
CA GLY A 402 -12.44 -17.97 -36.97
C GLY A 402 -11.99 -16.51 -36.80
N SER A 403 -10.87 -16.17 -37.44
CA SER A 403 -10.35 -14.79 -37.39
C SER A 403 -11.37 -13.76 -37.90
N ASP A 404 -11.34 -12.52 -37.34
CA ASP A 404 -12.23 -11.41 -37.67
C ASP A 404 -13.72 -11.75 -37.53
N THR A 405 -14.07 -12.64 -36.60
CA THR A 405 -15.46 -12.97 -36.30
C THR A 405 -16.07 -11.92 -35.40
N MET A 406 -17.23 -11.33 -35.82
CA MET A 406 -18.06 -10.47 -35.00
C MET A 406 -19.22 -11.26 -34.40
N LEU A 407 -19.24 -11.41 -33.08
CA LEU A 407 -20.31 -12.09 -32.34
C LEU A 407 -21.29 -11.04 -31.81
N VAL A 408 -22.44 -10.89 -32.50
CA VAL A 408 -23.44 -9.88 -32.15
C VAL A 408 -24.30 -10.38 -31.00
N ALA A 409 -23.99 -9.93 -29.81
CA ALA A 409 -24.68 -10.35 -28.59
C ALA A 409 -26.11 -9.73 -28.46
N PRO A 410 -27.08 -10.41 -27.77
CA PRO A 410 -26.89 -11.70 -27.08
C PRO A 410 -26.78 -12.87 -28.08
N ILE A 411 -25.85 -13.80 -27.82
CA ILE A 411 -25.61 -14.93 -28.76
C ILE A 411 -25.01 -16.13 -28.03
N SER A 412 -25.37 -17.34 -28.51
CA SER A 412 -24.83 -18.62 -28.04
C SER A 412 -24.19 -19.39 -29.20
N ILE A 413 -22.92 -19.79 -28.99
CA ILE A 413 -22.18 -20.66 -29.89
C ILE A 413 -22.06 -22.04 -29.22
N GLY A 414 -22.65 -23.06 -29.82
CA GLY A 414 -22.71 -24.41 -29.25
C GLY A 414 -21.36 -25.10 -29.16
N GLU A 415 -21.28 -26.16 -28.36
CA GLU A 415 -20.06 -26.97 -28.19
C GLU A 415 -19.53 -27.48 -29.54
N GLY A 416 -18.21 -27.33 -29.76
CA GLY A 416 -17.54 -27.76 -30.98
C GLY A 416 -17.98 -27.05 -32.25
N ALA A 417 -18.83 -26.03 -32.16
CA ALA A 417 -19.25 -25.22 -33.31
C ALA A 417 -18.09 -24.40 -33.87
N ARG A 418 -18.20 -24.03 -35.15
CA ARG A 418 -17.15 -23.29 -35.85
C ARG A 418 -17.71 -22.06 -36.58
N THR A 419 -16.97 -20.97 -36.53
CA THR A 419 -17.23 -19.82 -37.39
C THR A 419 -16.12 -19.68 -38.45
N GLY A 420 -16.47 -19.33 -39.67
CA GLY A 420 -15.47 -19.03 -40.70
C GLY A 420 -14.86 -17.63 -40.46
N ALA A 421 -13.66 -17.44 -41.01
CA ALA A 421 -13.02 -16.13 -40.93
C ALA A 421 -13.88 -15.01 -41.58
N GLY A 422 -13.88 -13.80 -40.95
CA GLY A 422 -14.67 -12.65 -41.41
C GLY A 422 -16.18 -12.79 -41.22
N SER A 423 -16.65 -13.74 -40.41
CA SER A 423 -18.09 -13.95 -40.22
C SER A 423 -18.70 -12.91 -39.26
N VAL A 424 -19.93 -12.45 -39.57
CA VAL A 424 -20.78 -11.67 -38.66
C VAL A 424 -21.92 -12.57 -38.19
N VAL A 425 -21.79 -13.08 -36.95
CA VAL A 425 -22.74 -14.03 -36.36
C VAL A 425 -23.81 -13.27 -35.59
N THR A 426 -25.05 -13.38 -36.09
CA THR A 426 -26.22 -12.65 -35.56
C THR A 426 -27.32 -13.55 -35.00
N HIS A 427 -27.13 -14.87 -35.03
CA HIS A 427 -28.06 -15.88 -34.51
C HIS A 427 -27.26 -17.00 -33.86
N ASP A 428 -27.87 -17.65 -32.88
CA ASP A 428 -27.27 -18.80 -32.20
C ASP A 428 -26.79 -19.89 -33.18
N VAL A 429 -25.65 -20.47 -32.83
CA VAL A 429 -25.04 -21.54 -33.63
C VAL A 429 -25.18 -22.86 -32.86
N PRO A 430 -25.87 -23.88 -33.38
CA PRO A 430 -25.97 -25.19 -32.76
C PRO A 430 -24.60 -25.85 -32.54
N ALA A 431 -24.55 -26.80 -31.57
CA ALA A 431 -23.35 -27.58 -31.34
C ALA A 431 -22.90 -28.33 -32.64
N GLN A 432 -21.57 -28.43 -32.85
CA GLN A 432 -20.91 -29.09 -33.98
C GLN A 432 -21.25 -28.47 -35.33
N ASP A 433 -21.93 -27.35 -35.41
CA ASP A 433 -22.29 -26.72 -36.69
C ASP A 433 -21.21 -25.74 -37.17
N VAL A 434 -21.29 -25.39 -38.44
CA VAL A 434 -20.34 -24.47 -39.09
C VAL A 434 -21.12 -23.33 -39.75
N VAL A 435 -20.80 -22.10 -39.42
CA VAL A 435 -21.40 -20.91 -40.02
C VAL A 435 -20.33 -20.02 -40.65
N VAL A 436 -20.67 -19.43 -41.81
CA VAL A 436 -19.75 -18.57 -42.56
C VAL A 436 -20.47 -17.39 -43.19
N GLY A 437 -19.77 -16.28 -43.41
CA GLY A 437 -20.22 -15.13 -44.19
C GLY A 437 -20.81 -13.96 -43.39
N VAL A 438 -21.38 -13.00 -44.13
CA VAL A 438 -21.92 -11.73 -43.60
C VAL A 438 -23.33 -11.51 -44.20
N PRO A 439 -24.41 -11.65 -43.40
CA PRO A 439 -24.44 -12.31 -42.11
C PRO A 439 -24.11 -13.80 -42.24
N ALA A 440 -23.62 -14.42 -41.19
CA ALA A 440 -23.24 -15.84 -41.18
C ALA A 440 -24.45 -16.74 -41.42
N ARG A 441 -24.26 -17.80 -42.24
CA ARG A 441 -25.24 -18.83 -42.55
C ARG A 441 -24.60 -20.22 -42.41
N HIS A 442 -25.43 -21.24 -42.19
CA HIS A 442 -24.97 -22.62 -42.09
C HIS A 442 -24.25 -23.06 -43.40
N LEU A 443 -23.08 -23.64 -43.27
CA LEU A 443 -22.35 -24.19 -44.37
C LEU A 443 -22.96 -25.57 -44.68
N LYS A 444 -23.58 -25.70 -45.89
CA LYS A 444 -24.09 -27.00 -46.36
C LYS A 444 -22.94 -28.01 -46.43
N LYS A 445 -23.06 -29.14 -45.72
CA LYS A 445 -22.14 -30.25 -45.94
C LYS A 445 -22.28 -30.71 -47.39
N SER A 446 -21.18 -30.73 -48.16
CA SER A 446 -21.18 -31.41 -49.45
C SER A 446 -21.43 -32.87 -49.19
N GLU A 447 -22.49 -33.44 -49.78
CA GLU A 447 -22.62 -34.91 -49.88
C GLU A 447 -21.35 -35.44 -50.53
N LYS A 448 -20.59 -36.25 -49.83
CA LYS A 448 -19.51 -37.02 -50.47
C LYS A 448 -20.20 -37.92 -51.45
N SER A 449 -20.05 -37.60 -52.70
CA SER A 449 -20.29 -38.62 -53.79
C SER A 449 -19.39 -39.82 -53.50
N GLU A 450 -20.04 -40.94 -53.19
CA GLU A 450 -19.38 -42.25 -53.13
C GLU A 450 -18.60 -42.59 -54.40
#